data_1d25d7a7c8b96e5e32aac30e23c0c9b6
#
_entry.id   1d25d7a7c8b96e5e32aac30e23c0c9b6
#
_cell.length_a   1.000
_cell.length_b   1.000
_cell.length_c   1.000
_cell.angle_alpha   90.00
_cell.angle_beta   90.00
_cell.angle_gamma   90.00
#
_symmetry.space_group_name_H-M   'P 1'
#
loop_
_entity.id
_entity.type
_entity.pdbx_description
1 polymer ?
#
loop_
_entity_poly.entity_id
_entity_poly.type
_entity_poly.pdbx_seq_one_letter_code
_entity_poly.pdbx_strand_id
1 'polypeptide(L)'
;MKSTREKLFKVEQTGEQIGRLARQYWQDMADLVSLTPPQLFDFVQAIPYRRDPPGVELVQRPLFLRMEAARGADCDDRATAVAAWAIASRYPWRVVAVSRRPDLRLHHVFTEVRLGSSWVPIDPTYPTSSYGRPENWTARKTLAEG
;
A
#
# COMPACT_ATOMS: atom_id res chain seq x y z
N MET A 1 23.25 -10.37 -5.53
CA MET A 1 22.07 -10.87 -4.78
C MET A 1 22.00 -10.18 -3.43
N LYS A 2 20.82 -9.71 -3.06
CA LYS A 2 20.69 -9.02 -1.79
C LYS A 2 20.60 -9.99 -0.63
N SER A 3 21.35 -9.69 0.43
CA SER A 3 21.31 -10.47 1.66
C SER A 3 19.97 -10.31 2.37
N THR A 4 19.66 -11.21 3.29
CA THR A 4 18.50 -11.11 4.17
C THR A 4 18.49 -9.79 4.95
N ARG A 5 19.67 -9.32 5.37
CA ARG A 5 19.83 -8.06 6.08
C ARG A 5 19.41 -6.87 5.24
N GLU A 6 19.77 -6.85 3.94
CA GLU A 6 19.36 -5.80 3.02
C GLU A 6 17.84 -5.80 2.81
N LYS A 7 17.23 -6.99 2.76
CA LYS A 7 15.76 -7.10 2.63
C LYS A 7 15.04 -6.56 3.87
N LEU A 8 15.56 -6.79 5.07
CA LEU A 8 14.99 -6.26 6.31
C LEU A 8 15.10 -4.74 6.39
N PHE A 9 16.24 -4.20 6.02
CA PHE A 9 16.48 -2.76 5.98
C PHE A 9 15.56 -2.09 4.96
N LYS A 10 15.23 -2.78 3.88
CA LYS A 10 14.40 -2.26 2.80
C LYS A 10 12.94 -2.00 3.16
N VAL A 11 12.36 -2.69 4.14
CA VAL A 11 10.97 -2.46 4.52
C VAL A 11 10.77 -1.02 4.96
N GLU A 12 11.66 -0.49 5.79
CA GLU A 12 11.57 0.90 6.24
C GLU A 12 11.80 1.88 5.09
N GLN A 13 12.78 1.61 4.24
CA GLN A 13 13.02 2.43 3.05
C GLN A 13 11.84 2.40 2.09
N THR A 14 11.23 1.23 1.89
CA THR A 14 10.04 1.07 1.06
C THR A 14 8.88 1.91 1.61
N GLY A 15 8.66 1.89 2.92
CA GLY A 15 7.63 2.70 3.55
C GLY A 15 7.85 4.20 3.36
N GLU A 16 9.08 4.66 3.52
CA GLU A 16 9.44 6.06 3.25
C GLU A 16 9.20 6.44 1.79
N GLN A 17 9.56 5.55 0.87
CA GLN A 17 9.36 5.75 -0.56
C GLN A 17 7.87 5.85 -0.90
N ILE A 18 7.04 4.96 -0.34
CA ILE A 18 5.59 4.98 -0.52
C ILE A 18 5.04 6.34 -0.08
N GLY A 19 5.39 6.78 1.13
CA GLY A 19 4.91 8.06 1.65
C GLY A 19 5.35 9.24 0.79
N ARG A 20 6.59 9.24 0.35
CA ARG A 20 7.13 10.31 -0.51
C ARG A 20 6.42 10.37 -1.85
N LEU A 21 6.25 9.24 -2.52
CA LEU A 21 5.57 9.19 -3.81
C LEU A 21 4.08 9.57 -3.69
N ALA A 22 3.42 9.14 -2.63
CA ALA A 22 2.04 9.52 -2.39
C ALA A 22 1.89 11.04 -2.21
N ARG A 23 2.78 11.66 -1.43
CA ARG A 23 2.75 13.12 -1.21
C ARG A 23 3.12 13.90 -2.48
N GLN A 24 4.07 13.38 -3.25
CA GLN A 24 4.52 14.06 -4.47
C GLN A 24 3.51 13.93 -5.62
N TYR A 25 2.83 12.80 -5.72
CA TYR A 25 1.99 12.46 -6.86
C TYR A 25 0.53 12.16 -6.50
N TRP A 26 0.00 12.78 -5.44
CA TRP A 26 -1.39 12.56 -5.04
C TRP A 26 -2.38 12.91 -6.15
N GLN A 27 -2.03 13.84 -7.05
CA GLN A 27 -2.88 14.21 -8.18
C GLN A 27 -3.18 13.04 -9.11
N ASP A 28 -2.33 12.02 -9.14
CA ASP A 28 -2.54 10.83 -9.95
C ASP A 28 -3.83 10.09 -9.57
N MET A 29 -4.36 10.34 -8.35
CA MET A 29 -5.57 9.70 -7.84
C MET A 29 -6.71 10.71 -7.58
N ALA A 30 -6.53 11.98 -7.96
CA ALA A 30 -7.47 13.04 -7.63
C ALA A 30 -8.82 12.89 -8.33
N ASP A 31 -8.85 12.27 -9.51
CA ASP A 31 -10.10 11.98 -10.24
C ASP A 31 -10.96 10.92 -9.55
N LEU A 32 -10.43 10.21 -8.57
CA LEU A 32 -11.13 9.14 -7.87
C LEU A 32 -11.64 9.57 -6.49
N VAL A 33 -11.61 10.85 -6.17
CA VAL A 33 -12.07 11.35 -4.86
C VAL A 33 -13.57 11.18 -4.66
N SER A 34 -14.35 11.01 -5.74
CA SER A 34 -15.78 10.73 -5.67
C SER A 34 -16.10 9.29 -5.27
N LEU A 35 -15.11 8.40 -5.34
CA LEU A 35 -15.30 7.01 -4.91
C LEU A 35 -15.37 6.94 -3.38
N THR A 36 -16.26 6.10 -2.88
CA THR A 36 -16.23 5.72 -1.46
C THR A 36 -15.01 4.86 -1.19
N PRO A 37 -14.56 4.74 0.07
CA PRO A 37 -13.45 3.84 0.39
C PRO A 37 -13.65 2.39 -0.10
N PRO A 38 -14.82 1.75 0.04
CA PRO A 38 -15.03 0.43 -0.57
C PRO A 38 -14.90 0.41 -2.09
N GLN A 39 -15.40 1.45 -2.77
CA GLN A 39 -15.27 1.55 -4.22
C GLN A 39 -13.81 1.72 -4.65
N LEU A 40 -13.05 2.50 -3.92
CA LEU A 40 -11.61 2.62 -4.18
C LEU A 40 -10.90 1.29 -3.98
N PHE A 41 -11.24 0.57 -2.91
CA PHE A 41 -10.70 -0.76 -2.67
C PHE A 41 -10.94 -1.66 -3.90
N ASP A 42 -12.17 -1.70 -4.40
CA ASP A 42 -12.51 -2.52 -5.57
C ASP A 42 -11.74 -2.09 -6.81
N PHE A 43 -11.59 -0.79 -7.02
CA PHE A 43 -10.86 -0.25 -8.16
C PHE A 43 -9.40 -0.74 -8.16
N VAL A 44 -8.72 -0.64 -7.02
CA VAL A 44 -7.32 -1.04 -6.91
C VAL A 44 -7.19 -2.57 -6.91
N GLN A 45 -8.14 -3.28 -6.28
CA GLN A 45 -8.13 -4.75 -6.26
C GLN A 45 -8.27 -5.36 -7.64
N ALA A 46 -8.96 -4.69 -8.55
CA ALA A 46 -9.15 -5.17 -9.92
C ALA A 46 -7.83 -5.19 -10.72
N ILE A 47 -6.80 -4.49 -10.28
CA ILE A 47 -5.48 -4.54 -10.90
C ILE A 47 -4.82 -5.86 -10.51
N PRO A 48 -4.37 -6.69 -11.49
CA PRO A 48 -3.78 -7.99 -11.17
C PRO A 48 -2.55 -7.87 -10.26
N TYR A 49 -2.37 -8.85 -9.38
CA TYR A 49 -1.17 -8.91 -8.55
C TYR A 49 0.03 -9.35 -9.39
N ARG A 50 1.13 -8.62 -9.23
CA ARG A 50 2.40 -8.99 -9.85
C ARG A 50 3.54 -8.64 -8.91
N ARG A 51 4.32 -9.66 -8.56
CA ARG A 51 5.51 -9.48 -7.74
C ARG A 51 6.63 -8.83 -8.56
N ASP A 52 7.40 -7.96 -7.93
CA ASP A 52 8.63 -7.45 -8.53
C ASP A 52 9.60 -8.60 -8.83
N PRO A 53 10.43 -8.48 -9.88
CA PRO A 53 11.48 -9.45 -10.15
C PRO A 53 12.39 -9.64 -8.94
N PRO A 54 12.95 -10.85 -8.72
CA PRO A 54 13.86 -11.08 -7.61
C PRO A 54 15.01 -10.06 -7.58
N GLY A 55 15.27 -9.48 -6.41
CA GLY A 55 16.33 -8.49 -6.22
C GLY A 55 15.99 -7.08 -6.67
N VAL A 56 14.79 -6.86 -7.20
CA VAL A 56 14.33 -5.54 -7.64
C VAL A 56 13.14 -5.13 -6.78
N GLU A 57 13.27 -4.00 -6.09
CA GLU A 57 12.19 -3.35 -5.36
C GLU A 57 11.85 -2.06 -6.08
N LEU A 58 10.70 -2.02 -6.74
CA LEU A 58 10.23 -0.84 -7.45
C LEU A 58 8.93 -0.38 -6.84
N VAL A 59 8.94 0.81 -6.25
CA VAL A 59 7.72 1.51 -5.85
C VAL A 59 7.39 2.51 -6.93
N GLN A 60 6.21 2.39 -7.52
CA GLN A 60 5.78 3.22 -8.64
C GLN A 60 4.80 4.29 -8.19
N ARG A 61 4.85 5.46 -8.85
CA ARG A 61 3.79 6.45 -8.67
C ARG A 61 2.45 5.90 -9.21
N PRO A 62 1.32 6.33 -8.64
CA PRO A 62 0.01 5.77 -9.02
C PRO A 62 -0.34 5.87 -10.52
N LEU A 63 0.14 6.90 -11.19
CA LEU A 63 -0.11 7.05 -12.64
C LEU A 63 0.37 5.84 -13.42
N PHE A 64 1.58 5.34 -13.13
CA PHE A 64 2.13 4.18 -13.84
C PHE A 64 1.37 2.90 -13.49
N LEU A 65 0.97 2.74 -12.23
CA LEU A 65 0.10 1.64 -11.83
C LEU A 65 -1.18 1.62 -12.68
N ARG A 66 -1.82 2.76 -12.85
CA ARG A 66 -3.08 2.89 -13.59
C ARG A 66 -2.89 2.68 -15.09
N MET A 67 -1.82 3.23 -15.67
CA MET A 67 -1.51 3.09 -17.09
C MET A 67 -1.13 1.66 -17.46
N GLU A 68 -0.48 0.96 -16.55
CA GLU A 68 0.01 -0.40 -16.74
C GLU A 68 -0.79 -1.43 -15.97
N ALA A 69 -2.07 -1.14 -15.68
CA ALA A 69 -2.92 -2.02 -14.88
C ALA A 69 -2.95 -3.46 -15.38
N ALA A 70 -2.86 -3.67 -16.70
CA ALA A 70 -2.84 -5.01 -17.27
C ALA A 70 -1.59 -5.82 -16.90
N ARG A 71 -0.49 -5.14 -16.55
CA ARG A 71 0.74 -5.80 -16.10
C ARG A 71 0.69 -6.21 -14.63
N GLY A 72 -0.19 -5.55 -13.85
CA GLY A 72 -0.34 -5.84 -12.44
C GLY A 72 0.62 -5.06 -11.55
N ALA A 73 0.45 -5.24 -10.24
CA ALA A 73 1.18 -4.51 -9.20
C ALA A 73 1.29 -5.35 -7.93
N ASP A 74 2.30 -5.05 -7.11
CA ASP A 74 2.47 -5.68 -5.79
C ASP A 74 1.87 -4.83 -4.66
N CYS A 75 2.11 -5.24 -3.41
CA CYS A 75 1.54 -4.54 -2.26
C CYS A 75 2.06 -3.11 -2.10
N ASP A 76 3.31 -2.85 -2.48
CA ASP A 76 3.93 -1.52 -2.35
C ASP A 76 3.24 -0.50 -3.26
N ASP A 77 2.98 -0.88 -4.49
CA ASP A 77 2.32 -0.03 -5.48
C ASP A 77 0.87 0.27 -5.06
N ARG A 78 0.18 -0.73 -4.52
CA ARG A 78 -1.20 -0.58 -4.03
C ARG A 78 -1.26 0.32 -2.82
N ALA A 79 -0.33 0.15 -1.88
CA ALA A 79 -0.24 1.01 -0.70
C ALA A 79 -0.01 2.48 -1.11
N THR A 80 0.84 2.72 -2.11
CA THR A 80 1.10 4.05 -2.64
C THR A 80 -0.16 4.66 -3.25
N ALA A 81 -0.90 3.90 -4.05
CA ALA A 81 -2.14 4.38 -4.67
C ALA A 81 -3.20 4.74 -3.63
N VAL A 82 -3.38 3.91 -2.59
CA VAL A 82 -4.34 4.18 -1.52
C VAL A 82 -3.93 5.42 -0.73
N ALA A 83 -2.65 5.57 -0.38
CA ALA A 83 -2.16 6.74 0.34
C ALA A 83 -2.36 8.02 -0.49
N ALA A 84 -2.06 7.99 -1.79
CA ALA A 84 -2.26 9.12 -2.69
C ALA A 84 -3.74 9.52 -2.78
N TRP A 85 -4.63 8.52 -2.87
CA TRP A 85 -6.07 8.78 -2.86
C TRP A 85 -6.53 9.40 -1.54
N ALA A 86 -6.01 8.91 -0.42
CA ALA A 86 -6.33 9.46 0.90
C ALA A 86 -5.90 10.94 1.00
N ILE A 87 -4.72 11.28 0.48
CA ILE A 87 -4.26 12.67 0.42
C ILE A 87 -5.22 13.52 -0.42
N ALA A 88 -5.53 13.05 -1.62
CA ALA A 88 -6.44 13.77 -2.53
C ALA A 88 -7.84 13.95 -1.91
N SER A 89 -8.32 12.96 -1.18
CA SER A 89 -9.63 12.94 -0.53
C SER A 89 -9.62 13.59 0.86
N ARG A 90 -8.45 14.02 1.34
CA ARG A 90 -8.24 14.68 2.64
C ARG A 90 -8.55 13.78 3.84
N TYR A 91 -8.25 12.49 3.72
CA TYR A 91 -8.28 11.58 4.85
C TYR A 91 -6.89 11.46 5.47
N PRO A 92 -6.79 11.40 6.80
CA PRO A 92 -5.55 10.95 7.43
C PRO A 92 -5.22 9.52 7.01
N TRP A 93 -3.94 9.23 6.85
CA TRP A 93 -3.48 7.94 6.36
C TRP A 93 -2.19 7.54 7.05
N ARG A 94 -1.92 6.23 7.05
CA ARG A 94 -0.63 5.70 7.50
C ARG A 94 -0.31 4.41 6.75
N VAL A 95 0.96 4.23 6.43
CA VAL A 95 1.48 3.01 5.81
C VAL A 95 2.00 2.11 6.91
N VAL A 96 1.56 0.87 6.90
CA VAL A 96 1.86 -0.10 7.96
C VAL A 96 2.53 -1.31 7.35
N ALA A 97 3.65 -1.74 7.94
CA ALA A 97 4.27 -3.02 7.65
C ALA A 97 3.86 -4.04 8.71
N VAL A 98 3.62 -5.27 8.29
CA VAL A 98 3.07 -6.31 9.15
C VAL A 98 3.79 -7.64 8.93
N SER A 99 3.64 -8.53 9.91
CA SER A 99 4.15 -9.90 9.84
C SER A 99 3.07 -10.89 10.27
N ARG A 100 3.08 -12.07 9.63
CA ARG A 100 2.36 -13.26 10.10
C ARG A 100 3.30 -14.34 10.60
N ARG A 101 4.60 -14.02 10.63
CA ARG A 101 5.64 -14.99 10.96
C ARG A 101 5.89 -15.04 12.46
N PRO A 102 6.22 -16.24 13.01
CA PRO A 102 6.64 -16.35 14.41
C PRO A 102 7.90 -15.54 14.74
N ASP A 103 8.77 -15.32 13.73
CA ASP A 103 10.01 -14.54 13.91
C ASP A 103 9.75 -13.01 13.89
N LEU A 104 8.49 -12.57 13.74
CA LEU A 104 8.06 -11.18 13.73
C LEU A 104 8.62 -10.36 12.55
N ARG A 105 9.11 -11.03 11.51
CA ARG A 105 9.72 -10.36 10.37
C ARG A 105 8.67 -9.74 9.47
N LEU A 106 8.75 -8.43 9.29
CA LEU A 106 7.83 -7.68 8.44
C LEU A 106 7.98 -8.11 6.97
N HIS A 107 6.88 -8.45 6.32
CA HIS A 107 6.90 -8.96 4.95
C HIS A 107 5.81 -8.42 4.05
N HIS A 108 4.88 -7.63 4.58
CA HIS A 108 3.75 -7.09 3.83
C HIS A 108 3.49 -5.65 4.26
N VAL A 109 3.07 -4.81 3.32
CA VAL A 109 2.69 -3.41 3.59
C VAL A 109 1.30 -3.12 3.04
N PHE A 110 0.60 -2.24 3.72
CA PHE A 110 -0.67 -1.69 3.24
C PHE A 110 -0.91 -0.32 3.87
N THR A 111 -1.92 0.39 3.39
CA THR A 111 -2.30 1.69 3.91
C THR A 111 -3.59 1.58 4.71
N GLU A 112 -3.59 2.19 5.90
CA GLU A 112 -4.79 2.43 6.67
C GLU A 112 -5.23 3.87 6.50
N VAL A 113 -6.54 4.08 6.45
CA VAL A 113 -7.14 5.40 6.30
C VAL A 113 -8.04 5.64 7.49
N ARG A 114 -7.98 6.85 8.05
CA ARG A 114 -8.83 7.20 9.19
C ARG A 114 -10.20 7.67 8.68
N LEU A 115 -11.22 6.91 9.03
CA LEU A 115 -12.61 7.19 8.71
C LEU A 115 -13.36 7.45 10.01
N GLY A 116 -13.70 8.72 10.26
CA GLY A 116 -14.21 9.12 11.57
C GLY A 116 -13.15 8.95 12.65
N SER A 117 -13.44 8.13 13.66
CA SER A 117 -12.50 7.83 14.76
C SER A 117 -11.74 6.52 14.57
N SER A 118 -11.96 5.82 13.46
CA SER A 118 -11.40 4.48 13.24
C SER A 118 -10.37 4.46 12.13
N TRP A 119 -9.28 3.73 12.36
CA TRP A 119 -8.33 3.40 11.31
C TRP A 119 -8.80 2.14 10.59
N VAL A 120 -9.05 2.27 9.29
CA VAL A 120 -9.59 1.20 8.46
C VAL A 120 -8.49 0.70 7.52
N PRO A 121 -8.13 -0.58 7.56
CA PRO A 121 -7.17 -1.12 6.61
C PRO A 121 -7.80 -1.16 5.21
N ILE A 122 -7.10 -0.58 4.24
CA ILE A 122 -7.46 -0.65 2.83
C ILE A 122 -6.33 -1.39 2.12
N ASP A 123 -6.44 -2.70 2.08
CA ASP A 123 -5.41 -3.60 1.56
C ASP A 123 -5.95 -4.45 0.41
N PRO A 124 -6.06 -3.88 -0.79
CA PRO A 124 -6.60 -4.59 -1.95
C PRO A 124 -5.52 -5.40 -2.69
N THR A 125 -4.63 -6.07 -1.96
CA THR A 125 -3.47 -6.72 -2.56
C THR A 125 -3.85 -7.98 -3.32
N TYR A 126 -4.69 -8.82 -2.73
CA TYR A 126 -5.05 -10.11 -3.30
C TYR A 126 -6.52 -10.15 -3.69
N PRO A 127 -6.89 -11.01 -4.68
CA PRO A 127 -8.30 -11.17 -5.05
C PRO A 127 -9.18 -11.65 -3.90
N THR A 128 -8.58 -12.32 -2.89
CA THR A 128 -9.27 -12.81 -1.71
C THR A 128 -9.35 -11.79 -0.57
N SER A 129 -8.69 -10.64 -0.71
CA SER A 129 -8.73 -9.59 0.30
C SER A 129 -10.12 -8.97 0.38
N SER A 130 -10.56 -8.61 1.60
CA SER A 130 -11.84 -7.96 1.86
C SER A 130 -11.63 -6.57 2.43
N TYR A 131 -12.45 -5.62 2.01
CA TYR A 131 -12.39 -4.25 2.49
C TYR A 131 -12.56 -4.17 4.02
N GLY A 132 -11.66 -3.42 4.65
CA GLY A 132 -11.76 -3.07 6.07
C GLY A 132 -11.59 -4.24 7.02
N ARG A 133 -11.23 -5.42 6.53
CA ARG A 133 -11.11 -6.61 7.36
C ARG A 133 -9.82 -6.56 8.18
N PRO A 134 -9.91 -6.49 9.51
CA PRO A 134 -8.74 -6.63 10.35
C PRO A 134 -8.21 -8.05 10.30
N GLU A 135 -6.88 -8.20 10.35
CA GLU A 135 -6.23 -9.49 10.40
C GLU A 135 -5.34 -9.57 11.63
N ASN A 136 -5.09 -10.80 12.07
CA ASN A 136 -4.22 -11.04 13.21
C ASN A 136 -2.76 -11.07 12.74
N TRP A 137 -2.05 -9.99 13.02
CA TRP A 137 -0.64 -9.89 12.72
C TRP A 137 0.20 -10.22 13.95
N THR A 138 1.33 -10.90 13.75
CA THR A 138 2.28 -11.17 14.85
C THR A 138 3.11 -9.94 15.19
N ALA A 139 3.28 -9.03 14.22
CA ALA A 139 3.96 -7.76 14.42
C ALA A 139 3.43 -6.73 13.43
N ARG A 140 3.49 -5.46 13.83
CA ARG A 140 3.17 -4.34 12.92
C ARG A 140 4.02 -3.12 13.26
N LYS A 141 4.31 -2.30 12.26
CA LYS A 141 5.06 -1.06 12.42
C LYS A 141 4.53 -0.01 11.45
N THR A 142 4.25 1.18 11.95
CA THR A 142 3.92 2.32 11.08
C THR A 142 5.20 2.86 10.46
N LEU A 143 5.22 2.96 9.13
CA LEU A 143 6.41 3.38 8.36
C LEU A 143 6.31 4.83 7.89
N ALA A 144 5.11 5.29 7.59
CA ALA A 144 4.86 6.64 7.12
C ALA A 144 3.43 7.03 7.48
N GLU A 145 3.18 8.33 7.63
CA GLU A 145 1.84 8.83 7.93
C GLU A 145 1.68 10.28 7.48
N GLY A 146 0.44 10.65 7.30
CA GLY A 146 0.11 12.02 6.90
C GLY A 146 -1.38 12.39 7.05
#